data_5c1d3305e96d2dc53522518c6267f298
#
_entry.id   5c1d3305e96d2dc53522518c6267f298
#
_cell.length_a   1.000
_cell.length_b   1.000
_cell.length_c   1.000
_cell.angle_alpha   90.00
_cell.angle_beta   90.00
_cell.angle_gamma   90.00
#
_symmetry.space_group_name_H-M   'P 1'
#
loop_
_entity.id
_entity.type
_entity.pdbx_description
1 polymer ?
#
loop_
_entity_poly.entity_id
_entity_poly.type
_entity_poly.pdbx_seq_one_letter_code
_entity_poly.pdbx_strand_id
1 'polypeptide(L)'
;MNLSVWRYFSKFYRNYSRLLFLSVVLSTAQAFVLLPIIFLIRYLFDQALPAEDVGALIYVVVAMLALYAANQGISLWTQYIILNVSRAVVYRLRSDLLNKIYDFSRDYYIESDLSKLHASIVQDTERLGSMSDTLTKIISSLIIGIVFGIVLIFLNWLLFLIVLIVTPWFFFMTQFMRANLRAKTRSYHRSFEVFSKGMLFVLQMRELTNVQTAERFEKNRQENYLIDLRSASKAVAWSRVVYNSVHSLLTTSVGALILAAGGVSVIMKIMTLGELLSFYAAFGLFSSRLQTLFSFIPHIIAIDESLTTLFKVLTTTNDCPYSGQKQIAFQGNITIESVTFGYKDDLPILKNIDFSIKPNQVSAIIGHNGSGKSTLTYLILGFYRPQSGRIYADGYPLDDLDVIHLRQSISVVMQESVIFPGTIRENITYGGDKVAFQEVVQASELALAHDFIQQLPQKYDTFVGEKGVLLSGGQRQRIAIARALLRKPKLLILDEPTNHLDSMAVDQLLNRIKTMIECPSIILITHDLQVMKMAQAVYLLQDGALRRQSEYFRDEMG
;
A
#
# COMPACT_ATOMS: atom_id res chain seq x y z
N MET A 1 -3.95 -22.23 -3.60
CA MET A 1 -4.87 -21.33 -2.86
C MET A 1 -4.77 -21.66 -1.38
N ASN A 2 -4.38 -20.70 -0.56
CA ASN A 2 -4.30 -20.89 0.89
C ASN A 2 -5.65 -20.50 1.53
N LEU A 3 -6.41 -21.49 1.98
CA LEU A 3 -7.76 -21.32 2.52
C LEU A 3 -7.83 -20.36 3.73
N SER A 4 -6.77 -20.33 4.55
CA SER A 4 -6.68 -19.43 5.71
C SER A 4 -6.62 -17.96 5.28
N VAL A 5 -5.88 -17.65 4.20
CA VAL A 5 -5.76 -16.30 3.62
C VAL A 5 -7.12 -15.83 3.08
N TRP A 6 -7.78 -16.67 2.29
CA TRP A 6 -9.11 -16.36 1.74
C TRP A 6 -10.16 -16.16 2.85
N ARG A 7 -10.11 -16.96 3.91
CA ARG A 7 -11.00 -16.80 5.08
C ARG A 7 -10.74 -15.49 5.83
N TYR A 8 -9.49 -15.06 5.92
CA TYR A 8 -9.14 -13.78 6.54
C TYR A 8 -9.77 -12.61 5.77
N PHE A 9 -9.58 -12.56 4.46
CA PHE A 9 -10.10 -11.46 3.64
C PHE A 9 -11.62 -11.51 3.43
N SER A 10 -12.25 -12.67 3.55
CA SER A 10 -13.72 -12.75 3.51
C SER A 10 -14.41 -11.90 4.59
N LYS A 11 -13.74 -11.61 5.70
CA LYS A 11 -14.25 -10.71 6.76
C LYS A 11 -14.52 -9.29 6.26
N PHE A 12 -13.74 -8.80 5.31
CA PHE A 12 -13.93 -7.46 4.72
C PHE A 12 -15.21 -7.36 3.89
N TYR A 13 -15.68 -8.48 3.34
CA TYR A 13 -16.89 -8.56 2.54
C TYR A 13 -18.14 -8.89 3.36
N ARG A 14 -17.99 -9.32 4.61
CA ARG A 14 -19.11 -9.79 5.45
C ARG A 14 -20.20 -8.74 5.61
N ASN A 15 -19.85 -7.49 5.80
CA ASN A 15 -20.81 -6.39 5.95
C ASN A 15 -21.57 -6.07 4.65
N TYR A 16 -21.03 -6.51 3.51
CA TYR A 16 -21.61 -6.29 2.18
C TYR A 16 -22.25 -7.54 1.59
N SER A 17 -22.39 -8.62 2.38
CA SER A 17 -22.91 -9.91 1.92
C SER A 17 -24.27 -9.81 1.25
N ARG A 18 -25.18 -8.97 1.78
CA ARG A 18 -26.53 -8.72 1.20
C ARG A 18 -26.43 -8.06 -0.17
N LEU A 19 -25.54 -7.07 -0.34
CA LEU A 19 -25.34 -6.39 -1.63
C LEU A 19 -24.68 -7.32 -2.66
N LEU A 20 -23.74 -8.15 -2.24
CA LEU A 20 -23.12 -9.18 -3.11
C LEU A 20 -24.16 -10.23 -3.51
N PHE A 21 -24.98 -10.69 -2.58
CA PHE A 21 -26.06 -11.60 -2.91
C PHE A 21 -27.06 -10.96 -3.92
N LEU A 22 -27.44 -9.71 -3.68
CA LEU A 22 -28.28 -8.96 -4.61
C LEU A 22 -27.63 -8.84 -6.00
N SER A 23 -26.33 -8.58 -6.07
CA SER A 23 -25.61 -8.49 -7.35
C SER A 23 -25.62 -9.82 -8.13
N VAL A 24 -25.51 -10.95 -7.43
CA VAL A 24 -25.63 -12.29 -8.03
C VAL A 24 -27.06 -12.53 -8.50
N VAL A 25 -28.09 -12.20 -7.71
CA VAL A 25 -29.48 -12.33 -8.10
C VAL A 25 -29.80 -11.48 -9.32
N LEU A 26 -29.38 -10.22 -9.34
CA LEU A 26 -29.57 -9.33 -10.50
C LEU A 26 -28.82 -9.85 -11.74
N SER A 27 -27.58 -10.33 -11.59
CA SER A 27 -26.83 -10.91 -12.70
C SER A 27 -27.48 -12.19 -13.23
N THR A 28 -28.12 -12.99 -12.38
CA THR A 28 -28.86 -14.19 -12.84
C THR A 28 -30.21 -13.80 -13.47
N ALA A 29 -30.88 -12.76 -12.97
CA ALA A 29 -32.09 -12.22 -13.57
C ALA A 29 -31.87 -11.79 -15.04
N GLN A 30 -30.68 -11.32 -15.40
CA GLN A 30 -30.33 -11.01 -16.78
C GLN A 30 -30.52 -12.23 -17.73
N ALA A 31 -30.24 -13.45 -17.25
CA ALA A 31 -30.48 -14.65 -18.06
C ALA A 31 -31.97 -14.85 -18.37
N PHE A 32 -32.81 -14.65 -17.35
CA PHE A 32 -34.27 -14.81 -17.52
C PHE A 32 -34.88 -13.74 -18.42
N VAL A 33 -34.32 -12.52 -18.40
CA VAL A 33 -34.71 -11.43 -19.31
C VAL A 33 -34.34 -11.75 -20.76
N LEU A 34 -33.26 -12.48 -20.99
CA LEU A 34 -32.80 -12.86 -22.31
C LEU A 34 -33.49 -14.13 -22.86
N LEU A 35 -34.08 -14.98 -22.00
CA LEU A 35 -34.78 -16.20 -22.44
C LEU A 35 -35.89 -15.96 -23.46
N PRO A 36 -36.80 -15.00 -23.30
CA PRO A 36 -37.85 -14.72 -24.26
C PRO A 36 -37.34 -14.42 -25.67
N ILE A 37 -36.12 -13.89 -25.82
CA ILE A 37 -35.52 -13.59 -27.13
C ILE A 37 -35.40 -14.87 -27.97
N ILE A 38 -35.07 -16.00 -27.33
CA ILE A 38 -34.95 -17.31 -28.03
C ILE A 38 -36.30 -17.70 -28.61
N PHE A 39 -37.38 -17.55 -27.85
CA PHE A 39 -38.73 -17.86 -28.32
C PHE A 39 -39.25 -16.86 -29.36
N LEU A 40 -38.89 -15.58 -29.22
CA LEU A 40 -39.22 -14.55 -30.20
C LEU A 40 -38.53 -14.82 -31.56
N ILE A 41 -37.29 -15.31 -31.55
CA ILE A 41 -36.59 -15.73 -32.79
C ILE A 41 -37.33 -16.88 -33.43
N ARG A 42 -37.74 -17.89 -32.65
CA ARG A 42 -38.53 -19.03 -33.18
C ARG A 42 -39.84 -18.55 -33.79
N TYR A 43 -40.61 -17.72 -33.06
CA TYR A 43 -41.88 -17.15 -33.55
C TYR A 43 -41.70 -16.36 -34.85
N LEU A 44 -40.63 -15.56 -34.93
CA LEU A 44 -40.32 -14.76 -36.11
C LEU A 44 -40.15 -15.59 -37.36
N PHE A 45 -39.35 -16.67 -37.29
CA PHE A 45 -38.99 -17.47 -38.45
C PHE A 45 -40.03 -18.56 -38.78
N ASP A 46 -40.77 -19.06 -37.80
CA ASP A 46 -41.76 -20.14 -38.01
C ASP A 46 -43.18 -19.63 -38.28
N GLN A 47 -43.51 -18.39 -37.82
CA GLN A 47 -44.89 -17.87 -37.93
C GLN A 47 -44.97 -16.54 -38.65
N ALA A 48 -44.26 -15.48 -38.14
CA ALA A 48 -44.42 -14.14 -38.67
C ALA A 48 -43.93 -13.98 -40.12
N LEU A 49 -42.75 -14.52 -40.46
CA LEU A 49 -42.21 -14.47 -41.83
C LEU A 49 -43.00 -15.30 -42.84
N PRO A 50 -43.40 -16.57 -42.55
CA PRO A 50 -44.22 -17.35 -43.49
C PRO A 50 -45.62 -16.78 -43.69
N ALA A 51 -46.17 -16.05 -42.68
CA ALA A 51 -47.45 -15.37 -42.77
C ALA A 51 -47.40 -14.00 -43.46
N GLU A 52 -46.21 -13.54 -43.86
CA GLU A 52 -45.96 -12.20 -44.45
C GLU A 52 -46.49 -11.05 -43.56
N ASP A 53 -46.58 -11.28 -42.24
CA ASP A 53 -47.13 -10.31 -41.28
C ASP A 53 -46.07 -9.32 -40.84
N VAL A 54 -46.06 -8.15 -41.47
CA VAL A 54 -45.14 -7.04 -41.16
C VAL A 54 -45.41 -6.48 -39.74
N GLY A 55 -46.66 -6.52 -39.25
CA GLY A 55 -47.02 -6.05 -37.92
C GLY A 55 -46.39 -6.94 -36.83
N ALA A 56 -46.47 -8.26 -36.99
CA ALA A 56 -45.81 -9.22 -36.11
C ALA A 56 -44.27 -9.07 -36.12
N LEU A 57 -43.68 -8.83 -37.31
CA LEU A 57 -42.24 -8.58 -37.44
C LEU A 57 -41.83 -7.34 -36.59
N ILE A 58 -42.51 -6.20 -36.76
CA ILE A 58 -42.21 -4.97 -36.03
C ILE A 58 -42.37 -5.19 -34.52
N TYR A 59 -43.45 -5.88 -34.09
CA TYR A 59 -43.67 -6.22 -32.68
C TYR A 59 -42.52 -7.04 -32.09
N VAL A 60 -42.05 -8.07 -32.76
CA VAL A 60 -40.93 -8.92 -32.33
C VAL A 60 -39.64 -8.09 -32.18
N VAL A 61 -39.32 -7.26 -33.16
CA VAL A 61 -38.12 -6.41 -33.13
C VAL A 61 -38.18 -5.42 -31.95
N VAL A 62 -39.33 -4.76 -31.77
CA VAL A 62 -39.53 -3.83 -30.65
C VAL A 62 -39.42 -4.55 -29.30
N ALA A 63 -40.04 -5.74 -29.16
CA ALA A 63 -39.96 -6.56 -27.95
C ALA A 63 -38.51 -6.98 -27.65
N MET A 64 -37.74 -7.41 -28.67
CA MET A 64 -36.33 -7.73 -28.50
C MET A 64 -35.51 -6.53 -28.05
N LEU A 65 -35.70 -5.35 -28.64
CA LEU A 65 -35.02 -4.12 -28.24
C LEU A 65 -35.35 -3.74 -26.80
N ALA A 66 -36.63 -3.88 -26.40
CA ALA A 66 -37.07 -3.59 -25.02
C ALA A 66 -36.40 -4.55 -24.01
N LEU A 67 -36.34 -5.85 -24.35
CA LEU A 67 -35.65 -6.86 -23.52
C LEU A 67 -34.15 -6.58 -23.41
N TYR A 68 -33.46 -6.20 -24.50
CA TYR A 68 -32.06 -5.80 -24.45
C TYR A 68 -31.86 -4.52 -23.62
N ALA A 69 -32.72 -3.52 -23.74
CA ALA A 69 -32.66 -2.31 -22.92
C ALA A 69 -32.85 -2.60 -21.43
N ALA A 70 -33.83 -3.46 -21.09
CA ALA A 70 -34.04 -3.92 -19.71
C ALA A 70 -32.81 -4.67 -19.17
N ASN A 71 -32.24 -5.57 -19.98
CA ASN A 71 -31.03 -6.30 -19.61
C ASN A 71 -29.84 -5.35 -19.35
N GLN A 72 -29.66 -4.30 -20.17
CA GLN A 72 -28.61 -3.30 -19.95
C GLN A 72 -28.87 -2.48 -18.67
N GLY A 73 -30.11 -2.11 -18.36
CA GLY A 73 -30.48 -1.45 -17.13
C GLY A 73 -30.11 -2.27 -15.89
N ILE A 74 -30.45 -3.56 -15.90
CA ILE A 74 -30.06 -4.49 -14.81
C ILE A 74 -28.53 -4.61 -14.70
N SER A 75 -27.83 -4.68 -15.86
CA SER A 75 -26.36 -4.74 -15.91
C SER A 75 -25.73 -3.51 -15.26
N LEU A 76 -26.19 -2.31 -15.61
CA LEU A 76 -25.69 -1.06 -15.03
C LEU A 76 -25.92 -1.02 -13.52
N TRP A 77 -27.07 -1.41 -13.04
CA TRP A 77 -27.37 -1.45 -11.62
C TRP A 77 -26.48 -2.45 -10.87
N THR A 78 -26.31 -3.65 -11.44
CA THR A 78 -25.40 -4.67 -10.89
C THR A 78 -23.96 -4.13 -10.78
N GLN A 79 -23.46 -3.49 -11.86
CA GLN A 79 -22.11 -2.92 -11.88
C GLN A 79 -21.96 -1.78 -10.85
N TYR A 80 -22.99 -0.95 -10.67
CA TYR A 80 -22.99 0.11 -9.66
C TYR A 80 -22.87 -0.46 -8.23
N ILE A 81 -23.62 -1.53 -7.92
CA ILE A 81 -23.54 -2.21 -6.62
C ILE A 81 -22.12 -2.78 -6.40
N ILE A 82 -21.58 -3.48 -7.40
CA ILE A 82 -20.25 -4.09 -7.32
C ILE A 82 -19.18 -3.02 -7.14
N LEU A 83 -19.27 -1.90 -7.87
CA LEU A 83 -18.33 -0.79 -7.76
C LEU A 83 -18.32 -0.20 -6.35
N ASN A 84 -19.49 0.06 -5.77
CA ASN A 84 -19.59 0.60 -4.41
C ASN A 84 -19.00 -0.35 -3.37
N VAL A 85 -19.29 -1.65 -3.46
CA VAL A 85 -18.70 -2.66 -2.56
C VAL A 85 -17.19 -2.72 -2.72
N SER A 86 -16.70 -2.76 -3.96
CA SER A 86 -15.26 -2.78 -4.28
C SER A 86 -14.53 -1.59 -3.64
N ARG A 87 -15.05 -0.36 -3.86
CA ARG A 87 -14.42 0.86 -3.32
C ARG A 87 -14.45 0.92 -1.80
N ALA A 88 -15.53 0.49 -1.18
CA ALA A 88 -15.65 0.44 0.28
C ALA A 88 -14.67 -0.57 0.91
N VAL A 89 -14.48 -1.74 0.29
CA VAL A 89 -13.50 -2.74 0.74
C VAL A 89 -12.06 -2.24 0.57
N VAL A 90 -11.74 -1.63 -0.57
CA VAL A 90 -10.40 -1.03 -0.80
C VAL A 90 -10.10 0.07 0.21
N TYR A 91 -11.06 0.96 0.47
CA TYR A 91 -10.92 2.01 1.47
C TYR A 91 -10.60 1.44 2.86
N ARG A 92 -11.41 0.49 3.32
CA ARG A 92 -11.22 -0.14 4.63
C ARG A 92 -9.87 -0.86 4.74
N LEU A 93 -9.50 -1.60 3.69
CA LEU A 93 -8.23 -2.32 3.67
C LEU A 93 -7.03 -1.36 3.70
N ARG A 94 -7.09 -0.26 2.94
CA ARG A 94 -6.05 0.77 2.99
C ARG A 94 -5.97 1.46 4.33
N SER A 95 -7.11 1.71 4.98
CA SER A 95 -7.16 2.26 6.34
C SER A 95 -6.49 1.32 7.35
N ASP A 96 -6.84 0.01 7.30
CA ASP A 96 -6.23 -0.98 8.19
C ASP A 96 -4.72 -1.14 7.95
N LEU A 97 -4.28 -1.07 6.67
CA LEU A 97 -2.86 -1.07 6.32
C LEU A 97 -2.13 0.17 6.82
N LEU A 98 -2.74 1.36 6.69
CA LEU A 98 -2.15 2.60 7.21
C LEU A 98 -1.97 2.54 8.73
N ASN A 99 -2.98 2.07 9.46
CA ASN A 99 -2.87 1.85 10.91
C ASN A 99 -1.72 0.88 11.21
N LYS A 100 -1.68 -0.26 10.52
CA LYS A 100 -0.63 -1.28 10.73
C LYS A 100 0.78 -0.76 10.42
N ILE A 101 0.93 0.12 9.42
CA ILE A 101 2.21 0.76 9.11
C ILE A 101 2.73 1.55 10.32
N TYR A 102 1.88 2.32 10.99
CA TYR A 102 2.31 3.08 12.17
C TYR A 102 2.60 2.21 13.40
N ASP A 103 2.07 0.98 13.44
CA ASP A 103 2.33 0.01 14.51
C ASP A 103 3.64 -0.78 14.33
N PHE A 104 4.24 -0.76 13.14
CA PHE A 104 5.47 -1.51 12.88
C PHE A 104 6.66 -0.97 13.69
N SER A 105 7.49 -1.89 14.17
CA SER A 105 8.77 -1.57 14.79
C SER A 105 9.73 -0.92 13.79
N ARG A 106 10.74 -0.22 14.30
CA ARG A 106 11.79 0.37 13.48
C ARG A 106 12.58 -0.68 12.69
N ASP A 107 12.80 -1.87 13.25
CA ASP A 107 13.49 -2.97 12.57
C ASP A 107 12.77 -3.40 11.29
N TYR A 108 11.45 -3.47 11.35
CA TYR A 108 10.65 -3.79 10.16
C TYR A 108 10.91 -2.82 9.01
N TYR A 109 11.04 -1.51 9.30
CA TYR A 109 11.32 -0.51 8.27
C TYR A 109 12.73 -0.59 7.71
N ILE A 110 13.72 -0.96 8.51
CA ILE A 110 15.11 -1.10 8.08
C ILE A 110 15.27 -2.34 7.19
N GLU A 111 14.60 -3.44 7.53
CA GLU A 111 14.69 -4.69 6.81
C GLU A 111 13.74 -4.79 5.61
N SER A 112 12.64 -4.03 5.63
CA SER A 112 11.63 -4.11 4.58
C SER A 112 11.96 -3.23 3.38
N ASP A 113 11.62 -3.75 2.19
CA ASP A 113 11.67 -3.01 0.93
C ASP A 113 10.46 -2.07 0.85
N LEU A 114 10.69 -0.77 1.11
CA LEU A 114 9.66 0.26 1.07
C LEU A 114 8.94 0.33 -0.29
N SER A 115 9.64 0.05 -1.39
CA SER A 115 9.03 0.02 -2.72
C SER A 115 8.02 -1.11 -2.85
N LYS A 116 8.33 -2.26 -2.25
CA LYS A 116 7.43 -3.40 -2.20
C LYS A 116 6.21 -3.13 -1.31
N LEU A 117 6.42 -2.49 -0.16
CA LEU A 117 5.34 -2.09 0.74
C LEU A 117 4.39 -1.09 0.04
N HIS A 118 4.93 -0.08 -0.63
CA HIS A 118 4.16 0.87 -1.43
C HIS A 118 3.36 0.18 -2.54
N ALA A 119 3.98 -0.74 -3.30
CA ALA A 119 3.30 -1.50 -4.34
C ALA A 119 2.15 -2.35 -3.76
N SER A 120 2.34 -2.96 -2.59
CA SER A 120 1.29 -3.72 -1.90
C SER A 120 0.11 -2.84 -1.49
N ILE A 121 0.36 -1.65 -0.97
CA ILE A 121 -0.72 -0.73 -0.55
C ILE A 121 -1.51 -0.21 -1.75
N VAL A 122 -0.84 0.11 -2.86
CA VAL A 122 -1.48 0.74 -4.02
C VAL A 122 -2.08 -0.30 -4.96
N GLN A 123 -1.29 -1.30 -5.39
CA GLN A 123 -1.68 -2.24 -6.44
C GLN A 123 -2.42 -3.47 -5.90
N ASP A 124 -1.92 -4.10 -4.82
CA ASP A 124 -2.53 -5.33 -4.32
C ASP A 124 -3.90 -5.08 -3.69
N THR A 125 -4.09 -3.92 -3.05
CA THR A 125 -5.42 -3.53 -2.55
C THR A 125 -6.43 -3.31 -3.67
N GLU A 126 -6.02 -2.72 -4.81
CA GLU A 126 -6.88 -2.52 -5.97
C GLU A 126 -7.29 -3.86 -6.62
N ARG A 127 -6.34 -4.81 -6.70
CA ARG A 127 -6.64 -6.18 -7.17
C ARG A 127 -7.61 -6.90 -6.25
N LEU A 128 -7.49 -6.71 -4.94
CA LEU A 128 -8.48 -7.25 -4.00
C LEU A 128 -9.86 -6.60 -4.20
N GLY A 129 -9.92 -5.31 -4.49
CA GLY A 129 -11.18 -4.64 -4.84
C GLY A 129 -11.90 -5.30 -6.02
N SER A 130 -11.16 -5.79 -7.02
CA SER A 130 -11.75 -6.51 -8.18
C SER A 130 -12.28 -7.92 -7.84
N MET A 131 -12.02 -8.44 -6.63
CA MET A 131 -12.46 -9.78 -6.22
C MET A 131 -13.99 -9.90 -6.19
N SER A 132 -14.71 -8.85 -5.73
CA SER A 132 -16.18 -8.84 -5.71
C SER A 132 -16.77 -8.98 -7.11
N ASP A 133 -16.24 -8.25 -8.08
CA ASP A 133 -16.64 -8.35 -9.50
C ASP A 133 -16.36 -9.73 -10.06
N THR A 134 -15.15 -10.24 -9.84
CA THR A 134 -14.72 -11.55 -10.29
C THR A 134 -15.62 -12.67 -9.74
N LEU A 135 -15.88 -12.69 -8.42
CA LEU A 135 -16.71 -13.70 -7.78
C LEU A 135 -18.16 -13.62 -8.25
N THR A 136 -18.74 -12.41 -8.33
CA THR A 136 -20.11 -12.23 -8.81
C THR A 136 -20.26 -12.75 -10.24
N LYS A 137 -19.34 -12.41 -11.14
CA LYS A 137 -19.35 -12.87 -12.53
C LYS A 137 -19.15 -14.38 -12.67
N ILE A 138 -18.31 -15.01 -11.84
CA ILE A 138 -18.13 -16.46 -11.85
C ILE A 138 -19.43 -17.15 -11.43
N ILE A 139 -20.01 -16.76 -10.29
CA ILE A 139 -21.22 -17.38 -9.75
C ILE A 139 -22.38 -17.19 -10.74
N SER A 140 -22.60 -15.97 -11.23
CA SER A 140 -23.65 -15.70 -12.20
C SER A 140 -23.43 -16.44 -13.51
N SER A 141 -22.21 -16.51 -14.03
CA SER A 141 -21.90 -17.24 -15.26
C SER A 141 -22.13 -18.75 -15.12
N LEU A 142 -21.86 -19.33 -13.95
CA LEU A 142 -22.17 -20.73 -13.66
C LEU A 142 -23.70 -20.96 -13.69
N ILE A 143 -24.47 -20.14 -12.98
CA ILE A 143 -25.92 -20.26 -12.90
C ILE A 143 -26.54 -20.06 -14.30
N ILE A 144 -26.12 -18.99 -14.99
CA ILE A 144 -26.61 -18.69 -16.34
C ILE A 144 -26.22 -19.81 -17.32
N GLY A 145 -25.00 -20.35 -17.24
CA GLY A 145 -24.55 -21.47 -18.04
C GLY A 145 -25.41 -22.73 -17.84
N ILE A 146 -25.77 -23.05 -16.59
CA ILE A 146 -26.68 -24.15 -16.28
C ILE A 146 -28.08 -23.90 -16.89
N VAL A 147 -28.64 -22.68 -16.71
CA VAL A 147 -29.96 -22.34 -17.27
C VAL A 147 -29.98 -22.51 -18.80
N PHE A 148 -29.00 -21.91 -19.51
CA PHE A 148 -28.94 -22.04 -20.97
C PHE A 148 -28.60 -23.47 -21.42
N GLY A 149 -27.79 -24.22 -20.65
CA GLY A 149 -27.57 -25.64 -20.90
C GLY A 149 -28.86 -26.45 -20.85
N ILE A 150 -29.70 -26.21 -19.84
CA ILE A 150 -31.03 -26.84 -19.76
C ILE A 150 -31.90 -26.42 -20.93
N VAL A 151 -31.92 -25.13 -21.29
CA VAL A 151 -32.70 -24.65 -22.45
C VAL A 151 -32.26 -25.32 -23.76
N LEU A 152 -30.96 -25.50 -23.97
CA LEU A 152 -30.46 -26.21 -25.17
C LEU A 152 -30.93 -27.67 -25.23
N ILE A 153 -30.96 -28.37 -24.08
CA ILE A 153 -31.49 -29.74 -24.00
C ILE A 153 -32.97 -29.77 -24.41
N PHE A 154 -33.78 -28.83 -23.91
CA PHE A 154 -35.21 -28.76 -24.21
C PHE A 154 -35.49 -28.34 -25.66
N LEU A 155 -34.65 -27.49 -26.27
CA LEU A 155 -34.82 -27.10 -27.67
C LEU A 155 -34.50 -28.25 -28.60
N ASN A 156 -33.36 -28.92 -28.44
CA ASN A 156 -32.99 -30.11 -29.23
C ASN A 156 -31.85 -30.87 -28.54
N TRP A 157 -32.15 -31.99 -27.92
CA TRP A 157 -31.17 -32.80 -27.19
C TRP A 157 -30.09 -33.41 -28.10
N LEU A 158 -30.41 -33.68 -29.39
CA LEU A 158 -29.45 -34.26 -30.35
C LEU A 158 -28.36 -33.23 -30.72
N LEU A 159 -28.74 -31.98 -31.00
CA LEU A 159 -27.79 -30.89 -31.23
C LEU A 159 -26.99 -30.55 -29.97
N PHE A 160 -27.60 -30.70 -28.78
CA PHE A 160 -26.90 -30.51 -27.51
C PHE A 160 -25.78 -31.54 -27.29
N LEU A 161 -25.90 -32.78 -27.82
CA LEU A 161 -24.81 -33.76 -27.76
C LEU A 161 -23.55 -33.25 -28.47
N ILE A 162 -23.68 -32.51 -29.57
CA ILE A 162 -22.51 -31.88 -30.24
C ILE A 162 -21.82 -30.91 -29.26
N VAL A 163 -22.58 -30.07 -28.55
CA VAL A 163 -22.07 -29.14 -27.56
C VAL A 163 -21.39 -29.89 -26.41
N LEU A 164 -22.03 -30.97 -25.93
CA LEU A 164 -21.52 -31.77 -24.80
C LEU A 164 -20.21 -32.48 -25.15
N ILE A 165 -20.05 -33.03 -26.37
CA ILE A 165 -18.82 -33.69 -26.80
C ILE A 165 -17.64 -32.72 -26.90
N VAL A 166 -17.88 -31.46 -27.28
CA VAL A 166 -16.81 -30.46 -27.45
C VAL A 166 -16.46 -29.72 -26.15
N THR A 167 -17.41 -29.62 -25.22
CA THR A 167 -17.17 -28.92 -23.93
C THR A 167 -15.95 -29.44 -23.15
N PRO A 168 -15.68 -30.74 -22.99
CA PRO A 168 -14.47 -31.25 -22.34
C PRO A 168 -13.18 -30.80 -23.03
N TRP A 169 -13.20 -30.61 -24.35
CA TRP A 169 -12.06 -30.11 -25.12
C TRP A 169 -11.71 -28.65 -24.72
N PHE A 170 -12.70 -27.81 -24.47
CA PHE A 170 -12.49 -26.47 -23.92
C PHE A 170 -11.80 -26.54 -22.56
N PHE A 171 -12.25 -27.43 -21.68
CA PHE A 171 -11.65 -27.60 -20.36
C PHE A 171 -10.19 -28.07 -20.46
N PHE A 172 -9.91 -29.08 -21.28
CA PHE A 172 -8.55 -29.60 -21.47
C PHE A 172 -7.61 -28.54 -22.02
N MET A 173 -8.03 -27.79 -23.03
CA MET A 173 -7.24 -26.71 -23.63
C MET A 173 -6.93 -25.59 -22.63
N THR A 174 -7.92 -25.22 -21.80
CA THR A 174 -7.74 -24.23 -20.73
C THR A 174 -6.72 -24.69 -19.71
N GLN A 175 -6.76 -25.96 -19.29
CA GLN A 175 -5.79 -26.52 -18.33
C GLN A 175 -4.37 -26.54 -18.90
N PHE A 176 -4.22 -26.93 -20.17
CA PHE A 176 -2.93 -26.97 -20.85
C PHE A 176 -2.29 -25.56 -20.92
N MET A 177 -3.07 -24.54 -21.23
CA MET A 177 -2.57 -23.16 -21.35
C MET A 177 -2.34 -22.47 -20.00
N ARG A 178 -3.01 -22.93 -18.93
CA ARG A 178 -2.97 -22.30 -17.59
C ARG A 178 -1.58 -22.22 -17.01
N ALA A 179 -0.80 -23.29 -17.06
CA ALA A 179 0.55 -23.34 -16.49
C ALA A 179 1.48 -22.35 -17.19
N ASN A 180 1.44 -22.31 -18.52
CA ASN A 180 2.24 -21.41 -19.34
C ASN A 180 1.87 -19.92 -19.08
N LEU A 181 0.58 -19.59 -19.05
CA LEU A 181 0.11 -18.24 -18.76
C LEU A 181 0.52 -17.79 -17.36
N ARG A 182 0.43 -18.67 -16.35
CA ARG A 182 0.86 -18.40 -14.97
C ARG A 182 2.35 -18.09 -14.89
N ALA A 183 3.20 -18.88 -15.53
CA ALA A 183 4.64 -18.67 -15.54
C ALA A 183 5.02 -17.31 -16.19
N LYS A 184 4.40 -16.98 -17.33
CA LYS A 184 4.63 -15.72 -18.04
C LYS A 184 4.12 -14.50 -17.24
N THR A 185 2.97 -14.64 -16.57
CA THR A 185 2.44 -13.57 -15.71
C THR A 185 3.39 -13.29 -14.52
N ARG A 186 3.95 -14.31 -13.91
CA ARG A 186 4.97 -14.13 -12.85
C ARG A 186 6.23 -13.45 -13.38
N SER A 187 6.73 -13.86 -14.55
CA SER A 187 7.88 -13.22 -15.18
C SER A 187 7.62 -11.74 -15.44
N TYR A 188 6.44 -11.39 -15.95
CA TYR A 188 6.03 -10.00 -16.15
C TYR A 188 6.02 -9.20 -14.84
N HIS A 189 5.44 -9.74 -13.77
CA HIS A 189 5.43 -9.05 -12.47
C HIS A 189 6.84 -8.82 -11.93
N ARG A 190 7.73 -9.82 -12.07
CA ARG A 190 9.13 -9.68 -11.66
C ARG A 190 9.86 -8.60 -12.46
N SER A 191 9.72 -8.58 -13.78
CA SER A 191 10.34 -7.57 -14.64
C SER A 191 9.78 -6.16 -14.34
N PHE A 192 8.48 -6.05 -14.05
CA PHE A 192 7.86 -4.80 -13.66
C PHE A 192 8.40 -4.29 -12.30
N GLU A 193 8.58 -5.17 -11.32
CA GLU A 193 9.18 -4.82 -10.02
C GLU A 193 10.61 -4.30 -10.19
N VAL A 194 11.44 -4.98 -10.98
CA VAL A 194 12.83 -4.56 -11.26
C VAL A 194 12.85 -3.19 -11.95
N PHE A 195 12.02 -2.99 -12.96
CA PHE A 195 11.91 -1.70 -13.66
C PHE A 195 11.44 -0.59 -12.71
N SER A 196 10.42 -0.85 -11.90
CA SER A 196 9.89 0.13 -10.94
C SER A 196 10.93 0.56 -9.91
N LYS A 197 11.72 -0.39 -9.39
CA LYS A 197 12.87 -0.09 -8.50
C LYS A 197 13.95 0.72 -9.21
N GLY A 198 14.24 0.38 -10.46
CA GLY A 198 15.18 1.12 -11.29
C GLY A 198 14.75 2.57 -11.49
N MET A 199 13.47 2.81 -11.76
CA MET A 199 12.93 4.17 -11.90
C MET A 199 13.00 4.98 -10.61
N LEU A 200 12.69 4.39 -9.46
CA LEU A 200 12.87 5.06 -8.17
C LEU A 200 14.34 5.43 -7.91
N PHE A 201 15.26 4.52 -8.24
CA PHE A 201 16.69 4.80 -8.15
C PHE A 201 17.10 5.99 -9.02
N VAL A 202 16.66 6.06 -10.27
CA VAL A 202 16.95 7.20 -11.18
C VAL A 202 16.46 8.51 -10.58
N LEU A 203 15.23 8.52 -10.05
CA LEU A 203 14.64 9.73 -9.45
C LEU A 203 15.40 10.18 -8.19
N GLN A 204 15.83 9.24 -7.36
CA GLN A 204 16.57 9.53 -6.12
C GLN A 204 18.02 9.93 -6.37
N MET A 205 18.67 9.34 -7.37
CA MET A 205 20.11 9.50 -7.64
C MET A 205 20.42 10.44 -8.81
N ARG A 206 19.42 11.23 -9.25
CA ARG A 206 19.57 12.15 -10.40
C ARG A 206 20.76 13.08 -10.28
N GLU A 207 20.94 13.71 -9.11
CA GLU A 207 22.04 14.65 -8.87
C GLU A 207 23.40 13.94 -8.95
N LEU A 208 23.52 12.77 -8.32
CA LEU A 208 24.74 11.96 -8.37
C LEU A 208 25.04 11.53 -9.81
N THR A 209 24.03 11.10 -10.55
CA THR A 209 24.16 10.71 -11.96
C THR A 209 24.71 11.86 -12.81
N ASN A 210 24.20 13.07 -12.61
CA ASN A 210 24.66 14.26 -13.34
C ASN A 210 26.09 14.67 -12.93
N VAL A 211 26.41 14.68 -11.63
CA VAL A 211 27.75 15.01 -11.14
C VAL A 211 28.81 14.03 -11.67
N GLN A 212 28.46 12.76 -11.77
CA GLN A 212 29.34 11.70 -12.30
C GLN A 212 29.31 11.58 -13.83
N THR A 213 28.53 12.43 -14.54
CA THR A 213 28.31 12.33 -15.99
C THR A 213 27.94 10.91 -16.44
N ALA A 214 27.15 10.22 -15.60
CA ALA A 214 26.79 8.81 -15.76
C ALA A 214 25.42 8.61 -16.44
N GLU A 215 24.84 9.65 -17.05
CA GLU A 215 23.49 9.61 -17.64
C GLU A 215 23.38 8.54 -18.72
N ARG A 216 24.42 8.40 -19.54
CA ARG A 216 24.46 7.39 -20.60
C ARG A 216 24.49 5.98 -20.05
N PHE A 217 25.27 5.75 -18.98
CA PHE A 217 25.36 4.46 -18.31
C PHE A 217 24.02 4.08 -17.69
N GLU A 218 23.42 5.01 -16.92
CA GLU A 218 22.15 4.76 -16.26
C GLU A 218 21.00 4.58 -17.25
N LYS A 219 20.97 5.38 -18.32
CA LYS A 219 19.99 5.21 -19.41
C LYS A 219 20.07 3.81 -20.02
N ASN A 220 21.26 3.34 -20.36
CA ASN A 220 21.46 1.99 -20.92
C ASN A 220 20.99 0.90 -19.94
N ARG A 221 21.27 1.08 -18.65
CA ARG A 221 20.81 0.17 -17.60
C ARG A 221 19.28 0.10 -17.52
N GLN A 222 18.62 1.25 -17.53
CA GLN A 222 17.14 1.32 -17.52
C GLN A 222 16.54 0.80 -18.83
N GLU A 223 17.20 1.02 -19.95
CA GLU A 223 16.78 0.50 -21.26
C GLU A 223 16.79 -1.03 -21.28
N ASN A 224 17.77 -1.69 -20.66
CA ASN A 224 17.76 -3.15 -20.48
C ASN A 224 16.54 -3.62 -19.66
N TYR A 225 16.22 -2.94 -18.56
CA TYR A 225 15.00 -3.28 -17.77
C TYR A 225 13.71 -3.08 -18.58
N LEU A 226 13.66 -2.06 -19.44
CA LEU A 226 12.53 -1.83 -20.34
C LEU A 226 12.42 -2.92 -21.43
N ILE A 227 13.55 -3.40 -21.97
CA ILE A 227 13.57 -4.50 -22.95
C ILE A 227 13.04 -5.78 -22.30
N ASP A 228 13.49 -6.10 -21.08
CA ASP A 228 13.01 -7.27 -20.33
C ASP A 228 11.52 -7.16 -20.01
N LEU A 229 11.06 -6.00 -19.54
CA LEU A 229 9.65 -5.74 -19.29
C LEU A 229 8.79 -5.85 -20.55
N ARG A 230 9.26 -5.28 -21.67
CA ARG A 230 8.61 -5.37 -22.97
C ARG A 230 8.49 -6.82 -23.43
N SER A 231 9.56 -7.60 -23.31
CA SER A 231 9.57 -9.01 -23.72
C SER A 231 8.60 -9.85 -22.90
N ALA A 232 8.60 -9.67 -21.56
CA ALA A 232 7.70 -10.32 -20.65
C ALA A 232 6.23 -9.91 -20.89
N SER A 233 5.98 -8.61 -21.08
CA SER A 233 4.65 -8.08 -21.42
C SER A 233 4.11 -8.65 -22.71
N LYS A 234 4.94 -8.67 -23.78
CA LYS A 234 4.61 -9.27 -25.07
C LYS A 234 4.28 -10.75 -24.93
N ALA A 235 5.04 -11.50 -24.12
CA ALA A 235 4.82 -12.92 -23.91
C ALA A 235 3.45 -13.21 -23.23
N VAL A 236 3.06 -12.38 -22.25
CA VAL A 236 1.73 -12.48 -21.60
C VAL A 236 0.62 -12.11 -22.58
N ALA A 237 0.76 -10.95 -23.27
CA ALA A 237 -0.23 -10.48 -24.23
C ALA A 237 -0.46 -11.51 -25.35
N TRP A 238 0.62 -12.02 -25.94
CA TRP A 238 0.56 -13.05 -26.97
C TRP A 238 -0.15 -14.32 -26.48
N SER A 239 0.16 -14.77 -25.27
CA SER A 239 -0.51 -15.95 -24.71
C SER A 239 -2.02 -15.74 -24.53
N ARG A 240 -2.46 -14.51 -24.18
CA ARG A 240 -3.90 -14.16 -24.12
C ARG A 240 -4.53 -14.16 -25.51
N VAL A 241 -3.84 -13.58 -26.50
CA VAL A 241 -4.33 -13.57 -27.89
C VAL A 241 -4.51 -15.00 -28.40
N VAL A 242 -3.49 -15.85 -28.25
CA VAL A 242 -3.57 -17.26 -28.66
C VAL A 242 -4.72 -17.97 -27.93
N TYR A 243 -4.85 -17.78 -26.62
CA TYR A 243 -5.96 -18.36 -25.84
C TYR A 243 -7.33 -17.94 -26.40
N ASN A 244 -7.54 -16.64 -26.59
CA ASN A 244 -8.81 -16.11 -27.09
C ASN A 244 -9.09 -16.58 -28.54
N SER A 245 -8.06 -16.63 -29.39
CA SER A 245 -8.19 -17.08 -30.77
C SER A 245 -8.58 -18.57 -30.86
N VAL A 246 -7.92 -19.43 -30.07
CA VAL A 246 -8.25 -20.85 -30.01
C VAL A 246 -9.67 -21.07 -29.48
N HIS A 247 -10.04 -20.31 -28.42
CA HIS A 247 -11.39 -20.36 -27.87
C HIS A 247 -12.44 -19.93 -28.90
N SER A 248 -12.20 -18.82 -29.61
CA SER A 248 -13.08 -18.33 -30.67
C SER A 248 -13.20 -19.33 -31.81
N LEU A 249 -12.09 -19.94 -32.25
CA LEU A 249 -12.08 -20.97 -33.28
C LEU A 249 -12.95 -22.18 -32.87
N LEU A 250 -12.77 -22.69 -31.66
CA LEU A 250 -13.58 -23.82 -31.16
C LEU A 250 -15.07 -23.46 -31.12
N THR A 251 -15.42 -22.28 -30.59
CA THR A 251 -16.82 -21.82 -30.52
C THR A 251 -17.43 -21.69 -31.90
N THR A 252 -16.72 -21.10 -32.86
CA THR A 252 -17.18 -20.92 -34.22
C THR A 252 -17.34 -22.29 -34.93
N SER A 253 -16.39 -23.23 -34.70
CA SER A 253 -16.46 -24.57 -35.24
C SER A 253 -17.69 -25.34 -34.73
N VAL A 254 -17.99 -25.25 -33.42
CA VAL A 254 -19.21 -25.85 -32.86
C VAL A 254 -20.45 -25.20 -33.45
N GLY A 255 -20.47 -23.88 -33.59
CA GLY A 255 -21.57 -23.16 -34.24
C GLY A 255 -21.79 -23.61 -35.68
N ALA A 256 -20.71 -23.79 -36.45
CA ALA A 256 -20.79 -24.33 -37.83
C ALA A 256 -21.33 -25.77 -37.88
N LEU A 257 -20.90 -26.64 -36.95
CA LEU A 257 -21.41 -28.00 -36.83
C LEU A 257 -22.90 -28.02 -36.47
N ILE A 258 -23.33 -27.13 -35.56
CA ILE A 258 -24.75 -26.97 -35.20
C ILE A 258 -25.56 -26.54 -36.43
N LEU A 259 -25.08 -25.56 -37.21
CA LEU A 259 -25.77 -25.12 -38.43
C LEU A 259 -25.79 -26.20 -39.49
N ALA A 260 -24.72 -26.97 -39.67
CA ALA A 260 -24.68 -28.07 -40.65
C ALA A 260 -25.63 -29.21 -40.26
N ALA A 261 -25.52 -29.72 -39.01
CA ALA A 261 -26.38 -30.84 -38.56
C ALA A 261 -27.85 -30.42 -38.44
N GLY A 262 -28.10 -29.20 -37.91
CA GLY A 262 -29.43 -28.62 -37.81
C GLY A 262 -30.02 -28.32 -39.19
N GLY A 263 -29.22 -27.83 -40.15
CA GLY A 263 -29.62 -27.58 -41.52
C GLY A 263 -30.07 -28.88 -42.23
N VAL A 264 -29.33 -29.98 -42.04
CA VAL A 264 -29.75 -31.31 -42.53
C VAL A 264 -31.10 -31.72 -41.90
N SER A 265 -31.28 -31.47 -40.58
CA SER A 265 -32.52 -31.78 -39.86
C SER A 265 -33.69 -30.93 -40.37
N VAL A 266 -33.46 -29.68 -40.79
CA VAL A 266 -34.48 -28.81 -41.41
C VAL A 266 -34.85 -29.32 -42.78
N ILE A 267 -33.88 -29.70 -43.63
CA ILE A 267 -34.13 -30.28 -44.96
C ILE A 267 -34.94 -31.58 -44.83
N MET A 268 -34.64 -32.42 -43.84
CA MET A 268 -35.39 -33.64 -43.54
C MET A 268 -36.74 -33.40 -42.85
N LYS A 269 -37.14 -32.15 -42.61
CA LYS A 269 -38.38 -31.75 -41.92
C LYS A 269 -38.53 -32.31 -40.50
N ILE A 270 -37.42 -32.64 -39.82
CA ILE A 270 -37.36 -33.07 -38.41
C ILE A 270 -37.42 -31.86 -37.49
N MET A 271 -36.97 -30.68 -37.96
CA MET A 271 -36.84 -29.46 -37.23
C MET A 271 -37.25 -28.25 -38.10
N THR A 272 -37.77 -27.19 -37.48
CA THR A 272 -38.08 -25.95 -38.21
C THR A 272 -36.84 -25.01 -38.29
N LEU A 273 -36.87 -24.04 -39.21
CA LEU A 273 -35.81 -23.06 -39.34
C LEU A 273 -35.72 -22.17 -38.05
N GLY A 274 -36.87 -21.80 -37.48
CA GLY A 274 -36.94 -21.04 -36.26
C GLY A 274 -36.39 -21.80 -35.06
N GLU A 275 -36.60 -23.12 -34.98
CA GLU A 275 -35.97 -23.96 -33.94
C GLU A 275 -34.44 -23.98 -34.07
N LEU A 276 -33.90 -24.11 -35.29
CA LEU A 276 -32.47 -24.10 -35.54
C LEU A 276 -31.85 -22.77 -35.14
N LEU A 277 -32.44 -21.64 -35.54
CA LEU A 277 -31.91 -20.30 -35.24
C LEU A 277 -32.04 -19.97 -33.76
N SER A 278 -33.11 -20.41 -33.10
CA SER A 278 -33.28 -20.29 -31.65
C SER A 278 -32.24 -21.09 -30.88
N PHE A 279 -31.94 -22.32 -31.32
CA PHE A 279 -30.88 -23.13 -30.74
C PHE A 279 -29.50 -22.47 -30.92
N TYR A 280 -29.22 -21.93 -32.10
CA TYR A 280 -27.95 -21.24 -32.39
C TYR A 280 -27.78 -19.97 -31.53
N ALA A 281 -28.86 -19.19 -31.36
CA ALA A 281 -28.84 -18.03 -30.47
C ALA A 281 -28.61 -18.41 -28.98
N ALA A 282 -29.31 -19.46 -28.50
CA ALA A 282 -29.12 -20.00 -27.16
C ALA A 282 -27.69 -20.52 -26.94
N PHE A 283 -27.11 -21.21 -27.95
CA PHE A 283 -25.71 -21.65 -27.94
C PHE A 283 -24.75 -20.45 -27.84
N GLY A 284 -25.01 -19.37 -28.57
CA GLY A 284 -24.23 -18.15 -28.50
C GLY A 284 -24.16 -17.55 -27.07
N LEU A 285 -25.32 -17.51 -26.39
CA LEU A 285 -25.41 -17.07 -25.00
C LEU A 285 -24.70 -18.03 -24.03
N PHE A 286 -24.88 -19.34 -24.19
CA PHE A 286 -24.21 -20.38 -23.41
C PHE A 286 -22.68 -20.30 -23.55
N SER A 287 -22.17 -20.26 -24.78
CA SER A 287 -20.72 -20.23 -25.06
C SER A 287 -20.05 -18.99 -24.54
N SER A 288 -20.73 -17.82 -24.60
CA SER A 288 -20.20 -16.58 -24.01
C SER A 288 -20.00 -16.67 -22.47
N ARG A 289 -20.88 -17.41 -21.77
CA ARG A 289 -20.76 -17.64 -20.32
C ARG A 289 -19.63 -18.63 -19.99
N LEU A 290 -19.45 -19.65 -20.79
CA LEU A 290 -18.28 -20.53 -20.66
C LEU A 290 -16.98 -19.76 -20.87
N GLN A 291 -16.90 -18.92 -21.89
CA GLN A 291 -15.75 -18.07 -22.15
C GLN A 291 -15.45 -17.15 -20.94
N THR A 292 -16.48 -16.54 -20.37
CA THR A 292 -16.35 -15.70 -19.18
C THR A 292 -15.76 -16.49 -18.02
N LEU A 293 -16.27 -17.69 -17.72
CA LEU A 293 -15.74 -18.55 -16.64
C LEU A 293 -14.25 -18.85 -16.80
N PHE A 294 -13.83 -19.18 -18.01
CA PHE A 294 -12.42 -19.52 -18.26
C PHE A 294 -11.51 -18.29 -18.25
N SER A 295 -12.00 -17.11 -18.66
CA SER A 295 -11.24 -15.87 -18.67
C SER A 295 -10.86 -15.37 -17.26
N PHE A 296 -11.57 -15.81 -16.20
CA PHE A 296 -11.29 -15.41 -14.83
C PHE A 296 -10.14 -16.16 -14.16
N ILE A 297 -9.67 -17.27 -14.74
CA ILE A 297 -8.58 -18.05 -14.13
C ILE A 297 -7.32 -17.21 -13.86
N PRO A 298 -6.82 -16.40 -14.81
CA PRO A 298 -5.68 -15.53 -14.56
C PRO A 298 -5.94 -14.47 -13.46
N HIS A 299 -7.17 -13.94 -13.39
CA HIS A 299 -7.56 -12.96 -12.39
C HIS A 299 -7.55 -13.56 -10.97
N ILE A 300 -8.08 -14.78 -10.81
CA ILE A 300 -8.05 -15.49 -9.52
C ILE A 300 -6.62 -15.73 -9.06
N ILE A 301 -5.71 -16.08 -9.97
CA ILE A 301 -4.29 -16.30 -9.65
C ILE A 301 -3.65 -14.99 -9.18
N ALA A 302 -3.90 -13.88 -9.86
CA ALA A 302 -3.37 -12.58 -9.48
C ALA A 302 -3.92 -12.11 -8.13
N ILE A 303 -5.20 -12.34 -7.87
CA ILE A 303 -5.84 -12.05 -6.57
C ILE A 303 -5.20 -12.91 -5.47
N ASP A 304 -5.00 -14.21 -5.68
CA ASP A 304 -4.39 -15.13 -4.69
C ASP A 304 -2.96 -14.70 -4.30
N GLU A 305 -2.16 -14.24 -5.26
CA GLU A 305 -0.82 -13.68 -5.01
C GLU A 305 -0.89 -12.38 -4.20
N SER A 306 -1.77 -11.45 -4.57
CA SER A 306 -1.97 -10.19 -3.84
C SER A 306 -2.50 -10.41 -2.42
N LEU A 307 -3.46 -11.34 -2.25
CA LEU A 307 -3.97 -11.75 -0.92
C LEU A 307 -2.84 -12.28 -0.04
N THR A 308 -1.96 -13.10 -0.60
CA THR A 308 -0.84 -13.70 0.16
C THR A 308 0.15 -12.62 0.60
N THR A 309 0.43 -11.63 -0.25
CA THR A 309 1.32 -10.51 0.07
C THR A 309 0.71 -9.62 1.16
N LEU A 310 -0.55 -9.20 0.98
CA LEU A 310 -1.27 -8.38 1.95
C LEU A 310 -1.45 -9.10 3.30
N PHE A 311 -1.72 -10.41 3.28
CA PHE A 311 -1.84 -11.21 4.49
C PHE A 311 -0.55 -11.19 5.30
N LYS A 312 0.61 -11.33 4.66
CA LYS A 312 1.91 -11.24 5.34
C LYS A 312 2.06 -9.88 6.03
N VAL A 313 1.78 -8.78 5.32
CA VAL A 313 1.90 -7.43 5.88
C VAL A 313 0.96 -7.24 7.07
N LEU A 314 -0.32 -7.63 6.95
CA LEU A 314 -1.33 -7.44 7.99
C LEU A 314 -1.16 -8.35 9.21
N THR A 315 -0.51 -9.51 9.05
CA THR A 315 -0.31 -10.49 10.13
C THR A 315 1.11 -10.47 10.71
N THR A 316 1.99 -9.62 10.20
CA THR A 316 3.33 -9.45 10.79
C THR A 316 3.21 -8.90 12.20
N THR A 317 3.85 -9.58 13.15
CA THR A 317 3.81 -9.27 14.58
C THR A 317 4.96 -8.37 15.04
N ASN A 318 5.65 -7.70 14.12
CA ASN A 318 6.68 -6.72 14.47
C ASN A 318 6.03 -5.43 15.02
N ASP A 319 5.42 -5.57 16.17
CA ASP A 319 4.74 -4.49 16.87
C ASP A 319 5.73 -3.66 17.70
N CYS A 320 5.28 -2.53 18.23
CA CYS A 320 6.08 -1.68 19.10
C CYS A 320 6.75 -2.53 20.21
N PRO A 321 8.04 -2.34 20.49
CA PRO A 321 8.78 -3.13 21.49
C PRO A 321 8.18 -3.12 22.89
N TYR A 322 7.39 -2.10 23.20
CA TYR A 322 6.74 -1.89 24.49
C TYR A 322 5.22 -1.88 24.34
N SER A 323 4.53 -2.57 25.23
CA SER A 323 3.05 -2.71 25.26
C SER A 323 2.43 -2.20 26.57
N GLY A 324 3.20 -1.49 27.41
CA GLY A 324 2.72 -0.87 28.64
C GLY A 324 1.62 0.15 28.38
N GLN A 325 0.70 0.31 29.33
CA GLN A 325 -0.48 1.20 29.19
C GLN A 325 -0.50 2.34 30.22
N LYS A 326 0.46 2.37 31.16
CA LYS A 326 0.51 3.38 32.21
C LYS A 326 0.92 4.73 31.62
N GLN A 327 0.10 5.73 31.79
CA GLN A 327 0.40 7.11 31.43
C GLN A 327 0.89 7.87 32.67
N ILE A 328 1.96 8.64 32.51
CA ILE A 328 2.56 9.46 33.54
C ILE A 328 2.68 10.92 33.09
N ALA A 329 2.66 11.85 34.03
CA ALA A 329 3.02 13.25 33.78
C ALA A 329 4.55 13.38 33.82
N PHE A 330 5.21 13.01 32.71
CA PHE A 330 6.66 12.96 32.61
C PHE A 330 7.31 14.33 32.91
N GLN A 331 8.33 14.33 33.78
CA GLN A 331 9.04 15.53 34.23
C GLN A 331 10.44 15.68 33.63
N GLY A 332 10.87 14.72 32.80
CA GLY A 332 12.16 14.80 32.11
C GLY A 332 13.30 14.02 32.76
N ASN A 333 13.02 13.13 33.73
CA ASN A 333 14.05 12.25 34.30
C ASN A 333 14.09 10.91 33.53
N ILE A 334 15.26 10.58 32.99
CA ILE A 334 15.54 9.26 32.38
C ILE A 334 16.69 8.63 33.16
N THR A 335 16.50 7.35 33.54
CA THR A 335 17.54 6.55 34.16
C THR A 335 17.70 5.25 33.38
N ILE A 336 18.92 4.89 33.05
CA ILE A 336 19.31 3.67 32.32
C ILE A 336 20.21 2.88 33.25
N GLU A 337 19.87 1.64 33.54
CA GLU A 337 20.56 0.76 34.49
C GLU A 337 21.06 -0.50 33.80
N SER A 338 22.39 -0.64 33.74
CA SER A 338 23.12 -1.82 33.24
C SER A 338 22.64 -2.32 31.86
N VAL A 339 22.29 -1.36 30.96
CA VAL A 339 21.70 -1.67 29.67
C VAL A 339 22.74 -2.19 28.68
N THR A 340 22.47 -3.36 28.12
CA THR A 340 23.20 -3.92 26.98
C THR A 340 22.26 -4.04 25.78
N PHE A 341 22.73 -3.60 24.61
CA PHE A 341 21.95 -3.65 23.38
C PHE A 341 22.82 -3.81 22.12
N GLY A 342 22.35 -4.61 21.17
CA GLY A 342 22.85 -4.72 19.80
C GLY A 342 21.70 -4.99 18.82
N TYR A 343 21.85 -4.54 17.58
CA TYR A 343 20.86 -4.85 16.52
C TYR A 343 20.87 -6.33 16.12
N LYS A 344 21.95 -7.05 16.49
CA LYS A 344 22.06 -8.52 16.37
C LYS A 344 22.48 -9.05 17.72
N ASP A 345 21.94 -10.21 18.09
CA ASP A 345 22.15 -10.79 19.43
C ASP A 345 23.63 -11.00 19.77
N ASP A 346 24.46 -11.37 18.79
CA ASP A 346 25.88 -11.67 18.99
C ASP A 346 26.81 -10.44 18.92
N LEU A 347 26.29 -9.24 18.65
CA LEU A 347 27.09 -8.04 18.44
C LEU A 347 26.56 -6.86 19.26
N PRO A 348 26.86 -6.78 20.56
CA PRO A 348 26.41 -5.68 21.40
C PRO A 348 27.17 -4.38 21.02
N ILE A 349 26.39 -3.32 20.75
CA ILE A 349 26.87 -1.96 20.47
C ILE A 349 26.99 -1.17 21.77
N LEU A 350 26.04 -1.34 22.68
CA LEU A 350 26.05 -0.75 24.02
C LEU A 350 26.21 -1.88 25.03
N LYS A 351 27.14 -1.71 25.97
CA LYS A 351 27.56 -2.74 26.93
C LYS A 351 27.50 -2.20 28.35
N ASN A 352 26.55 -2.70 29.14
CA ASN A 352 26.39 -2.34 30.54
C ASN A 352 26.37 -0.81 30.76
N ILE A 353 25.46 -0.13 30.08
CA ILE A 353 25.33 1.32 30.14
C ILE A 353 24.57 1.74 31.36
N ASP A 354 25.18 2.63 32.16
CA ASP A 354 24.55 3.40 33.22
C ASP A 354 24.49 4.86 32.86
N PHE A 355 23.31 5.45 32.85
CA PHE A 355 23.09 6.85 32.49
C PHE A 355 21.91 7.44 33.25
N SER A 356 22.02 8.69 33.66
CA SER A 356 20.93 9.41 34.32
C SER A 356 20.93 10.87 33.91
N ILE A 357 19.75 11.39 33.57
CA ILE A 357 19.51 12.82 33.42
C ILE A 357 18.39 13.25 34.35
N LYS A 358 18.62 14.33 35.08
CA LYS A 358 17.64 14.96 36.01
C LYS A 358 16.80 16.01 35.29
N PRO A 359 15.60 16.31 35.80
CA PRO A 359 14.80 17.43 35.29
C PRO A 359 15.60 18.75 35.19
N ASN A 360 15.38 19.49 34.11
CA ASN A 360 16.02 20.76 33.80
C ASN A 360 17.56 20.71 33.70
N GLN A 361 18.15 19.54 33.57
CA GLN A 361 19.58 19.33 33.40
C GLN A 361 19.97 19.31 31.92
N VAL A 362 21.14 19.93 31.61
CA VAL A 362 21.80 19.77 30.31
C VAL A 362 22.91 18.72 30.46
N SER A 363 22.82 17.64 29.73
CA SER A 363 23.83 16.57 29.69
C SER A 363 24.38 16.41 28.30
N ALA A 364 25.69 16.30 28.15
CA ALA A 364 26.34 16.04 26.86
C ALA A 364 26.79 14.58 26.78
N ILE A 365 26.55 13.97 25.63
CA ILE A 365 27.04 12.64 25.27
C ILE A 365 28.01 12.81 24.12
N ILE A 366 29.26 12.46 24.33
CA ILE A 366 30.35 12.57 23.36
C ILE A 366 30.85 11.18 22.96
N GLY A 367 31.50 11.07 21.82
CA GLY A 367 32.08 9.82 21.33
C GLY A 367 32.30 9.85 19.83
N HIS A 368 33.12 8.94 19.33
CA HIS A 368 33.41 8.83 17.92
C HIS A 368 32.17 8.42 17.10
N ASN A 369 32.22 8.67 15.79
CA ASN A 369 31.18 8.18 14.87
C ASN A 369 31.09 6.67 14.97
N GLY A 370 29.86 6.13 15.07
CA GLY A 370 29.62 4.69 15.25
C GLY A 370 29.74 4.19 16.69
N SER A 371 30.04 5.03 17.69
CA SER A 371 30.12 4.59 19.09
C SER A 371 28.81 4.14 19.74
N GLY A 372 27.64 4.40 19.08
CA GLY A 372 26.32 4.01 19.60
C GLY A 372 25.47 5.17 20.12
N LYS A 373 25.84 6.45 19.92
CA LYS A 373 25.11 7.63 20.40
C LYS A 373 23.64 7.65 19.92
N SER A 374 23.43 7.47 18.63
CA SER A 374 22.07 7.41 18.05
C SER A 374 21.29 6.17 18.52
N THR A 375 21.99 5.06 18.79
CA THR A 375 21.38 3.85 19.37
C THR A 375 20.86 4.11 20.78
N LEU A 376 21.62 4.85 21.60
CA LEU A 376 21.17 5.26 22.92
C LEU A 376 19.93 6.17 22.86
N THR A 377 19.90 7.10 21.92
CA THR A 377 18.70 7.93 21.66
C THR A 377 17.49 7.07 21.30
N TYR A 378 17.64 6.07 20.43
CA TYR A 378 16.53 5.17 20.05
C TYR A 378 16.04 4.32 21.21
N LEU A 379 16.91 3.91 22.11
CA LEU A 379 16.53 3.20 23.34
C LEU A 379 15.73 4.12 24.28
N ILE A 380 16.18 5.37 24.50
CA ILE A 380 15.44 6.38 25.29
C ILE A 380 14.05 6.63 24.73
N LEU A 381 13.92 6.67 23.40
CA LEU A 381 12.65 6.85 22.71
C LEU A 381 11.77 5.58 22.73
N GLY A 382 12.28 4.44 23.23
CA GLY A 382 11.57 3.17 23.24
C GLY A 382 11.30 2.63 21.84
N PHE A 383 12.16 2.91 20.85
CA PHE A 383 12.11 2.28 19.53
C PHE A 383 12.69 0.86 19.55
N TYR A 384 13.52 0.58 20.55
CA TYR A 384 14.11 -0.73 20.78
C TYR A 384 14.00 -1.11 22.26
N ARG A 385 13.97 -2.40 22.52
CA ARG A 385 14.06 -2.97 23.87
C ARG A 385 15.48 -3.44 24.11
N PRO A 386 16.10 -3.14 25.28
CA PRO A 386 17.43 -3.65 25.59
C PRO A 386 17.42 -5.18 25.77
N GLN A 387 18.54 -5.82 25.45
CA GLN A 387 18.75 -7.25 25.66
C GLN A 387 18.91 -7.57 27.15
N SER A 388 19.52 -6.67 27.92
CA SER A 388 19.61 -6.74 29.38
C SER A 388 19.61 -5.34 29.99
N GLY A 389 19.36 -5.23 31.29
CA GLY A 389 19.18 -3.96 31.99
C GLY A 389 17.78 -3.40 31.82
N ARG A 390 17.56 -2.17 32.33
CA ARG A 390 16.25 -1.49 32.27
C ARG A 390 16.41 0.00 32.04
N ILE A 391 15.37 0.58 31.45
CA ILE A 391 15.24 2.03 31.22
C ILE A 391 14.02 2.51 31.99
N TYR A 392 14.18 3.61 32.71
CA TYR A 392 13.13 4.21 33.52
C TYR A 392 12.86 5.65 33.07
N ALA A 393 11.60 6.04 33.07
CA ALA A 393 11.16 7.42 32.95
C ALA A 393 10.45 7.83 34.24
N ASP A 394 10.99 8.84 34.94
CA ASP A 394 10.54 9.31 36.28
C ASP A 394 10.39 8.15 37.29
N GLY A 395 11.30 7.15 37.26
CA GLY A 395 11.32 6.00 38.15
C GLY A 395 10.39 4.87 37.73
N TYR A 396 9.64 4.99 36.65
CA TYR A 396 8.80 3.92 36.11
C TYR A 396 9.52 3.21 34.96
N PRO A 397 9.57 1.87 34.92
CA PRO A 397 10.18 1.15 33.81
C PRO A 397 9.39 1.38 32.51
N LEU A 398 10.09 1.51 31.39
CA LEU A 398 9.44 1.69 30.08
C LEU A 398 8.51 0.54 29.72
N ASP A 399 8.74 -0.65 30.26
CA ASP A 399 7.89 -1.82 30.06
C ASP A 399 6.45 -1.62 30.53
N ASP A 400 6.23 -0.80 31.56
CA ASP A 400 4.93 -0.54 32.14
C ASP A 400 4.23 0.66 31.48
N LEU A 401 4.99 1.51 30.78
CA LEU A 401 4.51 2.78 30.26
C LEU A 401 3.91 2.68 28.86
N ASP A 402 2.89 3.52 28.62
CA ASP A 402 2.48 3.90 27.28
C ASP A 402 3.57 4.77 26.64
N VAL A 403 4.47 4.13 25.89
CA VAL A 403 5.63 4.79 25.27
C VAL A 403 5.20 5.79 24.20
N ILE A 404 4.03 5.63 23.59
CA ILE A 404 3.47 6.59 22.61
C ILE A 404 3.09 7.88 23.36
N HIS A 405 2.44 7.75 24.50
CA HIS A 405 2.12 8.90 25.37
C HIS A 405 3.40 9.57 25.89
N LEU A 406 4.39 8.80 26.34
CA LEU A 406 5.68 9.32 26.80
C LEU A 406 6.38 10.15 25.71
N ARG A 407 6.39 9.69 24.45
CA ARG A 407 6.98 10.41 23.32
C ARG A 407 6.32 11.77 23.03
N GLN A 408 5.10 12.01 23.48
CA GLN A 408 4.48 13.35 23.36
C GLN A 408 5.23 14.40 24.16
N SER A 409 5.89 13.99 25.24
CA SER A 409 6.71 14.87 26.12
C SER A 409 8.20 14.87 25.78
N ILE A 410 8.62 14.13 24.74
CA ILE A 410 10.01 14.08 24.28
C ILE A 410 10.08 14.63 22.86
N SER A 411 11.03 15.53 22.61
CA SER A 411 11.33 16.01 21.26
C SER A 411 12.78 15.70 20.89
N VAL A 412 12.99 15.36 19.62
CA VAL A 412 14.33 15.06 19.08
C VAL A 412 14.58 15.86 17.82
N VAL A 413 15.72 16.49 17.75
CA VAL A 413 16.28 17.08 16.53
C VAL A 413 17.40 16.17 16.07
N MET A 414 17.15 15.44 15.00
CA MET A 414 18.11 14.49 14.42
C MET A 414 19.23 15.21 13.69
N GLN A 415 20.37 14.55 13.52
CA GLN A 415 21.53 15.05 12.77
C GLN A 415 21.14 15.55 11.38
N GLU A 416 20.34 14.77 10.63
CA GLU A 416 19.72 15.22 9.39
C GLU A 416 18.31 15.76 9.68
N SER A 417 18.15 17.08 9.56
CA SER A 417 16.86 17.73 9.78
C SER A 417 15.88 17.43 8.66
N VAL A 418 14.86 16.64 8.96
CA VAL A 418 13.82 16.27 8.00
C VAL A 418 12.86 17.45 7.79
N ILE A 419 12.83 17.96 6.55
CA ILE A 419 11.88 18.97 6.06
C ILE A 419 11.06 18.32 4.95
N PHE A 420 9.73 18.42 5.04
CA PHE A 420 8.82 17.89 4.02
C PHE A 420 8.30 19.01 3.10
N PRO A 421 7.83 18.65 1.88
CA PRO A 421 7.25 19.61 0.95
C PRO A 421 6.01 20.28 1.56
N GLY A 422 6.08 21.60 1.75
CA GLY A 422 5.06 22.39 2.40
C GLY A 422 5.58 23.78 2.74
N THR A 423 4.81 24.56 3.48
CA THR A 423 5.22 25.87 3.99
C THR A 423 6.11 25.70 5.23
N ILE A 424 6.85 26.76 5.60
CA ILE A 424 7.61 26.79 6.86
C ILE A 424 6.67 26.59 8.05
N ARG A 425 5.50 27.22 8.03
CA ARG A 425 4.48 27.06 9.06
C ARG A 425 4.03 25.60 9.21
N GLU A 426 3.68 24.94 8.12
CA GLU A 426 3.29 23.52 8.14
C GLU A 426 4.41 22.64 8.68
N ASN A 427 5.66 22.92 8.30
CA ASN A 427 6.80 22.19 8.81
C ASN A 427 6.99 22.37 10.32
N ILE A 428 6.80 23.57 10.87
CA ILE A 428 6.91 23.83 12.32
C ILE A 428 5.74 23.20 13.08
N THR A 429 4.50 23.26 12.54
CA THR A 429 3.30 22.73 13.20
C THR A 429 3.08 21.24 13.01
N TYR A 430 3.98 20.52 12.35
CA TYR A 430 3.83 19.09 12.09
C TYR A 430 3.54 18.28 13.37
N GLY A 431 2.42 17.54 13.34
CA GLY A 431 1.95 16.74 14.47
C GLY A 431 1.16 17.54 15.53
N GLY A 432 0.86 18.82 15.27
CA GLY A 432 0.01 19.66 16.14
C GLY A 432 -1.29 20.06 15.45
N ASP A 433 -2.43 19.66 16.01
CA ASP A 433 -3.75 20.10 15.56
C ASP A 433 -4.07 21.48 16.17
N LYS A 434 -4.39 22.47 15.32
CA LYS A 434 -4.88 23.81 15.75
C LYS A 434 -3.92 24.63 16.61
N VAL A 435 -2.66 24.73 16.21
CA VAL A 435 -1.67 25.58 16.87
C VAL A 435 -1.93 27.05 16.54
N ALA A 436 -1.94 27.92 17.56
CA ALA A 436 -2.05 29.37 17.37
C ALA A 436 -0.79 29.91 16.66
N PHE A 437 -0.96 30.84 15.72
CA PHE A 437 0.17 31.40 14.99
C PHE A 437 1.21 32.06 15.91
N GLN A 438 0.76 32.66 17.02
CA GLN A 438 1.64 33.28 18.01
C GLN A 438 2.56 32.24 18.68
N GLU A 439 2.10 31.00 18.93
CA GLU A 439 2.97 29.93 19.47
C GLU A 439 4.02 29.49 18.43
N VAL A 440 3.67 29.49 17.14
CA VAL A 440 4.63 29.22 16.06
C VAL A 440 5.72 30.28 16.01
N VAL A 441 5.36 31.57 16.19
CA VAL A 441 6.30 32.67 16.25
C VAL A 441 7.21 32.51 17.46
N GLN A 442 6.67 32.29 18.66
CA GLN A 442 7.45 32.11 19.90
C GLN A 442 8.44 30.92 19.78
N ALA A 443 7.98 29.76 19.26
CA ALA A 443 8.87 28.63 19.04
C ALA A 443 9.99 28.95 18.03
N SER A 444 9.69 29.77 17.02
CA SER A 444 10.67 30.21 16.02
C SER A 444 11.67 31.20 16.58
N GLU A 445 11.25 32.09 17.48
CA GLU A 445 12.14 33.02 18.20
C GLU A 445 13.11 32.26 19.10
N LEU A 446 12.60 31.29 19.88
CA LEU A 446 13.42 30.40 20.70
C LEU A 446 14.47 29.64 19.87
N ALA A 447 14.06 29.16 18.69
CA ALA A 447 14.90 28.40 17.78
C ALA A 447 15.83 29.26 16.91
N LEU A 448 15.91 30.58 17.11
CA LEU A 448 16.65 31.52 16.26
C LEU A 448 16.23 31.47 14.77
N ALA A 449 14.97 31.09 14.50
CA ALA A 449 14.43 30.96 13.17
C ALA A 449 13.64 32.17 12.69
N HIS A 450 13.04 32.96 13.61
CA HIS A 450 12.12 34.04 13.31
C HIS A 450 12.72 35.09 12.36
N ASP A 451 13.94 35.53 12.62
CA ASP A 451 14.57 36.64 11.91
C ASP A 451 14.77 36.32 10.42
N PHE A 452 15.31 35.12 10.10
CA PHE A 452 15.47 34.73 8.71
C PHE A 452 14.12 34.47 8.02
N ILE A 453 13.12 33.92 8.76
CA ILE A 453 11.77 33.68 8.20
C ILE A 453 11.14 35.03 7.82
N GLN A 454 11.27 36.06 8.60
CA GLN A 454 10.73 37.37 8.31
C GLN A 454 11.36 38.04 7.07
N GLN A 455 12.61 37.68 6.73
CA GLN A 455 13.30 38.16 5.53
C GLN A 455 12.83 37.49 4.24
N LEU A 456 12.11 36.35 4.33
CA LEU A 456 11.59 35.66 3.17
C LEU A 456 10.35 36.39 2.61
N PRO A 457 10.13 36.38 1.27
CA PRO A 457 9.01 37.10 0.65
C PRO A 457 7.63 36.73 1.20
N GLN A 458 7.41 35.46 1.50
CA GLN A 458 6.13 34.94 2.02
C GLN A 458 6.22 34.57 3.50
N LYS A 459 7.32 34.94 4.18
CA LYS A 459 7.54 34.69 5.61
C LYS A 459 7.24 33.21 5.97
N TYR A 460 6.35 32.99 6.95
CA TYR A 460 5.95 31.64 7.39
C TYR A 460 5.20 30.81 6.35
N ASP A 461 4.59 31.46 5.37
CA ASP A 461 3.88 30.79 4.28
C ASP A 461 4.79 30.50 3.08
N THR A 462 6.10 30.75 3.20
CA THR A 462 7.09 30.38 2.18
C THR A 462 7.12 28.87 2.02
N PHE A 463 6.91 28.39 0.77
CA PHE A 463 7.01 26.99 0.39
C PHE A 463 8.47 26.56 0.27
N VAL A 464 8.88 25.47 0.94
CA VAL A 464 10.29 25.08 1.07
C VAL A 464 10.75 23.97 0.12
N GLY A 465 9.85 23.41 -0.67
CA GLY A 465 10.15 22.35 -1.65
C GLY A 465 10.46 20.98 -1.01
N GLU A 466 10.80 20.01 -1.87
CA GLU A 466 11.20 18.68 -1.41
C GLU A 466 12.50 18.76 -0.60
N LYS A 467 12.52 18.08 0.57
CA LYS A 467 13.66 18.06 1.50
C LYS A 467 14.19 19.46 1.90
N GLY A 468 13.37 20.51 1.72
CA GLY A 468 13.78 21.87 2.04
C GLY A 468 14.93 22.39 1.18
N VAL A 469 14.98 22.04 -0.10
CA VAL A 469 16.07 22.39 -1.04
C VAL A 469 16.29 23.90 -1.16
N LEU A 470 15.27 24.71 -0.89
CA LEU A 470 15.34 26.18 -0.95
C LEU A 470 15.93 26.81 0.32
N LEU A 471 16.27 26.00 1.33
CA LEU A 471 16.79 26.47 2.62
C LEU A 471 18.26 26.02 2.80
N SER A 472 19.05 26.86 3.49
CA SER A 472 20.38 26.45 3.94
C SER A 472 20.30 25.34 5.01
N GLY A 473 21.40 24.62 5.27
CA GLY A 473 21.47 23.61 6.32
C GLY A 473 21.06 24.14 7.70
N GLY A 474 21.60 25.32 8.06
CA GLY A 474 21.27 25.99 9.33
C GLY A 474 19.81 26.46 9.42
N GLN A 475 19.22 26.93 8.32
CA GLN A 475 17.79 27.27 8.27
C GLN A 475 16.92 26.04 8.47
N ARG A 476 17.24 24.91 7.80
CA ARG A 476 16.51 23.64 8.01
C ARG A 476 16.58 23.18 9.46
N GLN A 477 17.74 23.26 10.07
CA GLN A 477 17.94 22.85 11.45
C GLN A 477 17.17 23.73 12.43
N ARG A 478 17.18 25.07 12.25
CA ARG A 478 16.39 25.99 13.08
C ARG A 478 14.89 25.74 12.99
N ILE A 479 14.37 25.42 11.80
CA ILE A 479 12.97 25.00 11.62
C ILE A 479 12.70 23.68 12.38
N ALA A 480 13.59 22.70 12.31
CA ALA A 480 13.44 21.44 13.05
C ALA A 480 13.48 21.66 14.57
N ILE A 481 14.31 22.57 15.06
CA ILE A 481 14.34 22.97 16.47
C ILE A 481 13.04 23.68 16.85
N ALA A 482 12.53 24.62 16.02
CA ALA A 482 11.25 25.28 16.26
C ALA A 482 10.09 24.28 16.37
N ARG A 483 10.05 23.29 15.47
CA ARG A 483 9.10 22.15 15.52
C ARG A 483 9.21 21.39 16.84
N ALA A 484 10.42 21.12 17.30
CA ALA A 484 10.68 20.40 18.54
C ALA A 484 10.23 21.20 19.78
N LEU A 485 10.51 22.52 19.82
CA LEU A 485 10.18 23.40 20.92
C LEU A 485 8.70 23.77 21.00
N LEU A 486 8.01 23.83 19.84
CA LEU A 486 6.57 24.08 19.77
C LEU A 486 5.75 23.05 20.58
N ARG A 487 6.25 21.83 20.69
CA ARG A 487 5.62 20.75 21.48
C ARG A 487 5.80 20.93 23.00
N LYS A 488 6.55 21.93 23.45
CA LYS A 488 6.86 22.18 24.87
C LYS A 488 7.37 20.89 25.57
N PRO A 489 8.45 20.28 25.07
CA PRO A 489 8.90 18.97 25.56
C PRO A 489 9.43 19.08 26.98
N LYS A 490 9.35 17.98 27.73
CA LYS A 490 10.04 17.83 29.03
C LYS A 490 11.47 17.29 28.89
N LEU A 491 11.73 16.60 27.76
CA LEU A 491 13.07 16.16 27.35
C LEU A 491 13.31 16.56 25.90
N LEU A 492 14.38 17.31 25.66
CA LEU A 492 14.85 17.70 24.33
C LEU A 492 16.17 17.00 24.02
N ILE A 493 16.24 16.27 22.92
CA ILE A 493 17.47 15.63 22.44
C ILE A 493 17.93 16.37 21.18
N LEU A 494 19.14 16.90 21.20
CA LEU A 494 19.78 17.56 20.04
C LEU A 494 20.95 16.70 19.59
N ASP A 495 20.81 16.07 18.40
CA ASP A 495 21.82 15.19 17.83
C ASP A 495 22.68 16.00 16.83
N GLU A 496 23.97 16.22 17.16
CA GLU A 496 24.96 16.95 16.38
C GLU A 496 24.49 18.36 15.93
N PRO A 497 24.04 19.23 16.86
CA PRO A 497 23.49 20.55 16.50
C PRO A 497 24.51 21.44 15.78
N THR A 498 25.81 21.23 16.00
CA THR A 498 26.90 22.02 15.40
C THR A 498 27.22 21.69 13.95
N ASN A 499 26.65 20.65 13.38
CA ASN A 499 26.84 20.35 11.96
C ASN A 499 26.31 21.44 11.02
N HIS A 500 25.32 22.22 11.49
CA HIS A 500 24.69 23.28 10.70
C HIS A 500 24.49 24.61 11.48
N LEU A 501 24.80 24.64 12.77
CA LEU A 501 24.80 25.82 13.59
C LEU A 501 26.20 25.99 14.18
N ASP A 502 26.70 27.21 14.24
CA ASP A 502 27.94 27.49 14.97
C ASP A 502 27.73 27.35 16.48
N SER A 503 28.82 27.20 17.22
CA SER A 503 28.79 27.03 18.68
C SER A 503 28.14 28.22 19.40
N MET A 504 28.28 29.44 18.86
CA MET A 504 27.62 30.63 19.39
C MET A 504 26.11 30.57 19.25
N ALA A 505 25.60 30.11 18.10
CA ALA A 505 24.16 29.93 17.89
C ALA A 505 23.60 28.85 18.82
N VAL A 506 24.35 27.76 19.06
CA VAL A 506 23.95 26.73 20.04
C VAL A 506 23.92 27.30 21.46
N ASP A 507 24.90 28.12 21.86
CA ASP A 507 24.89 28.78 23.16
C ASP A 507 23.69 29.72 23.32
N GLN A 508 23.44 30.57 22.33
CA GLN A 508 22.26 31.45 22.31
C GLN A 508 20.96 30.66 22.39
N LEU A 509 20.85 29.55 21.66
CA LEU A 509 19.70 28.66 21.70
C LEU A 509 19.47 28.08 23.09
N LEU A 510 20.51 27.51 23.72
CA LEU A 510 20.41 26.94 25.06
C LEU A 510 20.08 28.02 26.12
N ASN A 511 20.65 29.22 25.99
CA ASN A 511 20.32 30.33 26.89
C ASN A 511 18.85 30.77 26.74
N ARG A 512 18.31 30.85 25.52
CA ARG A 512 16.88 31.11 25.27
C ARG A 512 15.98 30.01 25.83
N ILE A 513 16.34 28.73 25.66
CA ILE A 513 15.56 27.60 26.20
C ILE A 513 15.54 27.67 27.75
N LYS A 514 16.63 28.05 28.41
CA LYS A 514 16.67 28.22 29.86
C LYS A 514 15.74 29.33 30.39
N THR A 515 15.33 30.28 29.55
CA THR A 515 14.35 31.32 29.92
C THR A 515 12.90 30.85 29.83
N MET A 516 12.64 29.64 29.31
CA MET A 516 11.29 29.08 29.26
C MET A 516 10.77 28.82 30.68
N ILE A 517 9.48 29.05 30.90
CA ILE A 517 8.81 28.80 32.20
C ILE A 517 8.96 27.31 32.59
N GLU A 518 8.85 26.41 31.62
CA GLU A 518 9.10 24.99 31.78
C GLU A 518 10.33 24.61 30.96
N CYS A 519 11.51 24.72 31.57
CA CYS A 519 12.76 24.37 30.92
C CYS A 519 12.85 22.86 30.77
N PRO A 520 13.04 22.29 29.54
CA PRO A 520 13.21 20.85 29.36
C PRO A 520 14.56 20.37 29.90
N SER A 521 14.65 19.09 30.25
CA SER A 521 15.93 18.40 30.31
C SER A 521 16.51 18.33 28.90
N ILE A 522 17.82 18.48 28.72
CA ILE A 522 18.46 18.53 27.40
C ILE A 522 19.56 17.49 27.32
N ILE A 523 19.50 16.62 26.33
CA ILE A 523 20.59 15.73 25.93
C ILE A 523 21.24 16.32 24.67
N LEU A 524 22.51 16.72 24.78
CA LEU A 524 23.33 17.17 23.67
C LEU A 524 24.22 16.03 23.20
N ILE A 525 24.02 15.55 21.98
CA ILE A 525 24.96 14.63 21.35
C ILE A 525 25.87 15.47 20.46
N THR A 526 27.14 15.51 20.77
CA THR A 526 28.08 16.40 20.06
C THR A 526 29.53 15.89 20.16
N HIS A 527 30.33 16.29 19.21
CA HIS A 527 31.80 16.19 19.26
C HIS A 527 32.49 17.56 19.44
N ASP A 528 31.71 18.65 19.54
CA ASP A 528 32.19 20.01 19.70
C ASP A 528 32.49 20.31 21.16
N LEU A 529 33.75 20.65 21.44
CA LEU A 529 34.24 20.95 22.79
C LEU A 529 33.61 22.20 23.41
N GLN A 530 33.26 23.21 22.61
CA GLN A 530 32.63 24.44 23.12
C GLN A 530 31.21 24.14 23.59
N VAL A 531 30.43 23.37 22.82
CA VAL A 531 29.08 22.97 23.19
C VAL A 531 29.10 22.04 24.41
N MET A 532 30.10 21.18 24.51
CA MET A 532 30.29 20.31 25.67
C MET A 532 30.45 21.08 26.99
N LYS A 533 31.16 22.25 26.98
CA LYS A 533 31.34 23.11 28.15
C LYS A 533 30.02 23.70 28.68
N MET A 534 28.96 23.73 27.89
CA MET A 534 27.63 24.24 28.27
C MET A 534 26.80 23.21 29.07
N ALA A 535 27.21 21.94 29.10
CA ALA A 535 26.51 20.87 29.81
C ALA A 535 26.95 20.76 31.27
N GLN A 536 26.02 20.46 32.19
CA GLN A 536 26.31 20.20 33.60
C GLN A 536 26.93 18.82 33.83
N ALA A 537 26.64 17.86 32.96
CA ALA A 537 27.22 16.52 33.01
C ALA A 537 27.69 16.12 31.63
N VAL A 538 28.87 15.53 31.54
CA VAL A 538 29.45 15.06 30.29
C VAL A 538 29.71 13.57 30.41
N TYR A 539 29.28 12.82 29.38
CA TYR A 539 29.44 11.37 29.26
C TYR A 539 30.21 11.03 28.00
N LEU A 540 31.27 10.22 28.12
CA LEU A 540 32.01 9.69 26.98
C LEU A 540 31.51 8.28 26.67
N LEU A 541 31.00 8.08 25.44
CA LEU A 541 30.62 6.78 24.91
C LEU A 541 31.75 6.27 24.02
N GLN A 542 32.46 5.24 24.50
CA GLN A 542 33.58 4.62 23.83
C GLN A 542 33.52 3.10 24.00
N ASP A 543 33.79 2.35 22.91
CA ASP A 543 33.82 0.88 22.88
C ASP A 543 32.58 0.21 23.47
N GLY A 544 31.44 0.89 23.34
CA GLY A 544 30.14 0.44 23.86
C GLY A 544 29.92 0.73 25.34
N ALA A 545 30.86 1.36 26.07
CA ALA A 545 30.73 1.75 27.46
C ALA A 545 30.53 3.26 27.60
N LEU A 546 29.67 3.67 28.53
CA LEU A 546 29.42 5.08 28.84
C LEU A 546 30.09 5.42 30.16
N ARG A 547 30.94 6.45 30.17
CA ARG A 547 31.65 6.89 31.36
C ARG A 547 31.38 8.37 31.61
N ARG A 548 30.98 8.71 32.85
CA ARG A 548 30.86 10.11 33.25
C ARG A 548 32.25 10.71 33.38
N GLN A 549 32.49 11.82 32.71
CA GLN A 549 33.75 12.57 32.81
C GLN A 549 33.74 13.45 34.08
N SER A 550 34.83 13.43 34.86
CA SER A 550 35.02 14.32 36.00
C SER A 550 35.23 15.75 35.55
N GLU A 551 34.95 16.75 36.43
CA GLU A 551 35.12 18.19 36.15
C GLU A 551 36.54 18.56 35.70
N TYR A 552 37.56 17.78 36.07
CA TYR A 552 38.97 17.99 35.71
C TYR A 552 39.23 17.95 34.18
N PHE A 553 38.43 17.21 33.43
CA PHE A 553 38.57 17.13 31.97
C PHE A 553 38.09 18.40 31.22
N ARG A 554 37.37 19.30 31.94
CA ARG A 554 36.92 20.60 31.39
C ARG A 554 38.08 21.61 31.27
N ASP A 555 39.06 21.51 32.12
CA ASP A 555 40.15 22.49 32.22
C ASP A 555 41.40 22.12 31.40
N GLU A 556 41.63 20.82 31.12
CA GLU A 556 42.80 20.36 30.32
C GLU A 556 42.62 20.48 28.80
N MET A 557 41.40 20.70 28.30
CA MET A 557 41.10 20.88 26.88
C MET A 557 40.84 22.34 26.48
N GLY A 558 41.29 23.31 27.32
CA GLY A 558 41.21 24.75 27.09
C GLY A 558 42.42 25.32 26.40
#